data_2db694fc058920396a1f2b66aced007e
#
_entry.id   2db694fc058920396a1f2b66aced007e
#
_cell.length_a   1.000
_cell.length_b   1.000
_cell.length_c   1.000
_cell.angle_alpha   90.00
_cell.angle_beta   90.00
_cell.angle_gamma   90.00
#
_symmetry.space_group_name_H-M   'P 1'
#
loop_
_entity.id
_entity.type
_entity.pdbx_description
1 polymer ?
#
loop_
_entity_poly.entity_id
_entity_poly.type
_entity_poly.pdbx_seq_one_letter_code
_entity_poly.pdbx_strand_id
1 'polypeptide(L)'
;VLDPFGGSGVTAIEAFLENRIGMHNDINPLANFIAGGIAGLAKGNLADYEESLVYIEGKCRYTITRIHELPEKELERLKRTLRLPENVFLPRNSDAKQYYDLFSLEQLMSLAILKDAIDSIPNEPVRKGMLLAWSATLTKLNKTFLSAEGRAESRGGSSIFSIYRYKLAKQPIELLAWETFYERATNVIKAKVEIEQAIQLKKQTGGFSGRFELHAKDVEDLASEFPNSIDYIFTDPPYGGHISYLDLSTLWNSWLGLSTDTPTREKELIVGGDLNLTERSYIERLGKSVEACVKMLKKDRWLSIVFQHWNVSYFEAILSTATESGAELRAAISQVGDPIWSMHKKKNNSVLAGELILTFHKTGAVKSVKRKEEFDISHALTRILKNTHSDKVYGEYLFNQLIIEAWKGSAINSLDITKQDFMQLLMQSGWDYDEERHYWVKDRPQRELLFTAPG
;
A
#
# COMPACT_ATOMS: atom_id res chain seq x y z
N VAL A 1 3.19 3.64 19.20
CA VAL A 1 3.69 3.35 17.84
C VAL A 1 2.88 4.17 16.85
N LEU A 2 3.55 4.86 15.96
CA LEU A 2 2.90 5.69 14.93
C LEU A 2 3.27 5.18 13.53
N ASP A 3 2.27 5.15 12.65
CA ASP A 3 2.46 5.10 11.20
C ASP A 3 1.84 6.35 10.58
N PRO A 4 2.66 7.33 10.12
CA PRO A 4 2.17 8.57 9.52
C PRO A 4 1.65 8.42 8.08
N PHE A 5 1.89 7.28 7.42
CA PHE A 5 1.37 6.88 6.10
C PHE A 5 0.66 5.54 6.22
N GLY A 6 -0.30 5.47 7.15
CA GLY A 6 -0.83 4.22 7.69
C GLY A 6 -1.61 3.33 6.74
N GLY A 7 -2.07 3.82 5.58
CA GLY A 7 -2.79 3.04 4.59
C GLY A 7 -3.96 2.24 5.18
N SER A 8 -3.90 0.91 5.14
CA SER A 8 -4.93 0.05 5.74
C SER A 8 -4.85 -0.06 7.26
N GLY A 9 -3.87 0.55 7.91
CA GLY A 9 -3.74 0.64 9.37
C GLY A 9 -3.00 -0.53 10.03
N VAL A 10 -2.34 -1.40 9.27
CA VAL A 10 -1.73 -2.63 9.80
C VAL A 10 -0.80 -2.34 10.99
N THR A 11 0.15 -1.42 10.85
CA THR A 11 1.12 -1.07 11.91
C THR A 11 0.43 -0.64 13.21
N ALA A 12 -0.57 0.25 13.10
CA ALA A 12 -1.26 0.80 14.26
C ALA A 12 -2.20 -0.24 14.89
N ILE A 13 -2.85 -1.09 14.09
CA ILE A 13 -3.73 -2.16 14.56
C ILE A 13 -2.93 -3.24 15.30
N GLU A 14 -1.79 -3.68 14.74
CA GLU A 14 -0.90 -4.62 15.39
C GLU A 14 -0.35 -4.06 16.71
N ALA A 15 0.05 -2.79 16.73
CA ALA A 15 0.47 -2.15 17.97
C ALA A 15 -0.65 -2.13 19.02
N PHE A 16 -1.88 -1.84 18.61
CA PHE A 16 -3.06 -1.89 19.46
C PHE A 16 -3.28 -3.29 20.04
N LEU A 17 -3.25 -4.33 19.20
CA LEU A 17 -3.42 -5.73 19.62
C LEU A 17 -2.25 -6.20 20.51
N GLU A 18 -1.05 -5.65 20.32
CA GLU A 18 0.13 -5.89 21.16
C GLU A 18 0.18 -5.00 22.42
N ASN A 19 -0.99 -4.53 22.88
CA ASN A 19 -1.16 -3.82 24.16
C ASN A 19 -0.45 -2.46 24.22
N ARG A 20 -0.34 -1.77 23.06
CA ARG A 20 0.28 -0.47 22.91
C ARG A 20 -0.73 0.58 22.45
N ILE A 21 -0.31 1.83 22.40
CA ILE A 21 -1.04 2.87 21.67
C ILE A 21 -0.60 2.78 20.23
N GLY A 22 -1.49 2.32 19.34
CA GLY A 22 -1.32 2.34 17.90
C GLY A 22 -1.91 3.61 17.32
N MET A 23 -1.09 4.49 16.78
CA MET A 23 -1.50 5.74 16.13
C MET A 23 -1.43 5.56 14.62
N HIS A 24 -2.57 5.64 13.99
CA HIS A 24 -2.72 5.66 12.54
C HIS A 24 -2.91 7.10 12.06
N ASN A 25 -2.19 7.48 11.04
CA ASN A 25 -2.44 8.72 10.32
C ASN A 25 -2.36 8.47 8.82
N ASP A 26 -3.28 9.06 8.07
CA ASP A 26 -3.20 9.11 6.62
C ASP A 26 -3.95 10.34 6.10
N ILE A 27 -3.44 10.94 5.03
CA ILE A 27 -4.11 12.04 4.34
C ILE A 27 -5.32 11.55 3.52
N ASN A 28 -5.35 10.25 3.17
CA ASN A 28 -6.40 9.63 2.38
C ASN A 28 -7.58 9.23 3.26
N PRO A 29 -8.79 9.82 3.06
CA PRO A 29 -9.97 9.47 3.84
C PRO A 29 -10.38 7.99 3.72
N LEU A 30 -10.12 7.36 2.58
CA LEU A 30 -10.38 5.93 2.40
C LEU A 30 -9.49 5.08 3.30
N ALA A 31 -8.20 5.41 3.43
CA ALA A 31 -7.28 4.74 4.32
C ALA A 31 -7.79 4.83 5.78
N ASN A 32 -8.18 6.02 6.20
CA ASN A 32 -8.76 6.26 7.52
C ASN A 32 -10.07 5.50 7.75
N PHE A 33 -10.94 5.40 6.73
CA PHE A 33 -12.16 4.60 6.78
C PHE A 33 -11.83 3.11 7.00
N ILE A 34 -10.88 2.56 6.25
CA ILE A 34 -10.47 1.15 6.35
C ILE A 34 -9.86 0.87 7.71
N ALA A 35 -8.83 1.62 8.11
CA ALA A 35 -8.13 1.42 9.38
C ALA A 35 -9.07 1.58 10.59
N GLY A 36 -9.90 2.63 10.59
CA GLY A 36 -10.89 2.87 11.63
C GLY A 36 -11.97 1.80 11.69
N GLY A 37 -12.38 1.28 10.54
CA GLY A 37 -13.34 0.18 10.43
C GLY A 37 -12.79 -1.12 10.99
N ILE A 38 -11.55 -1.51 10.63
CA ILE A 38 -10.90 -2.72 11.13
C ILE A 38 -10.67 -2.62 12.66
N ALA A 39 -10.09 -1.52 13.13
CA ALA A 39 -9.91 -1.30 14.57
C ALA A 39 -11.25 -1.27 15.32
N GLY A 40 -12.30 -0.78 14.66
CA GLY A 40 -13.68 -0.76 15.18
C GLY A 40 -14.27 -2.15 15.41
N LEU A 41 -13.76 -3.19 14.75
CA LEU A 41 -14.19 -4.59 14.99
C LEU A 41 -13.89 -5.06 16.41
N ALA A 42 -12.98 -4.41 17.14
CA ALA A 42 -12.79 -4.66 18.57
C ALA A 42 -14.01 -4.27 19.42
N LYS A 43 -14.94 -3.49 18.86
CA LYS A 43 -16.16 -3.01 19.52
C LYS A 43 -17.40 -3.82 19.03
N GLY A 44 -18.47 -3.79 19.82
CA GLY A 44 -19.68 -4.53 19.52
C GLY A 44 -19.57 -6.04 19.84
N ASN A 45 -20.68 -6.75 19.84
CA ASN A 45 -20.74 -8.19 20.08
C ASN A 45 -20.73 -8.95 18.77
N LEU A 46 -20.21 -10.16 18.75
CA LEU A 46 -20.23 -11.04 17.57
C LEU A 46 -21.65 -11.28 17.07
N ALA A 47 -22.59 -11.53 18.01
CA ALA A 47 -24.00 -11.75 17.67
C ALA A 47 -24.61 -10.58 16.89
N ASP A 48 -24.27 -9.33 17.23
CA ASP A 48 -24.77 -8.14 16.51
C ASP A 48 -24.34 -8.15 15.05
N TYR A 49 -23.13 -8.64 14.73
CA TYR A 49 -22.64 -8.77 13.34
C TYR A 49 -23.38 -9.88 12.59
N GLU A 50 -23.60 -11.03 13.23
CA GLU A 50 -24.31 -12.16 12.63
C GLU A 50 -25.79 -11.82 12.38
N GLU A 51 -26.46 -11.23 13.35
CA GLU A 51 -27.84 -10.74 13.22
C GLU A 51 -27.98 -9.68 12.12
N SER A 52 -27.00 -8.76 12.01
CA SER A 52 -27.00 -7.75 10.98
C SER A 52 -26.81 -8.35 9.58
N LEU A 53 -26.02 -9.42 9.44
CA LEU A 53 -25.90 -10.11 8.15
C LEU A 53 -27.23 -10.77 7.75
N VAL A 54 -27.91 -11.42 8.69
CA VAL A 54 -29.26 -11.98 8.47
C VAL A 54 -30.27 -10.89 8.12
N TYR A 55 -30.21 -9.75 8.80
CA TYR A 55 -31.06 -8.58 8.48
C TYR A 55 -30.83 -8.07 7.05
N ILE A 56 -29.58 -7.90 6.64
CA ILE A 56 -29.22 -7.46 5.30
C ILE A 56 -29.70 -8.50 4.27
N GLU A 57 -29.53 -9.80 4.56
CA GLU A 57 -30.02 -10.89 3.70
C GLU A 57 -31.53 -10.76 3.45
N GLY A 58 -32.30 -10.65 4.51
CA GLY A 58 -33.75 -10.51 4.43
C GLY A 58 -34.22 -9.28 3.67
N LYS A 59 -33.45 -8.18 3.75
CA LYS A 59 -33.75 -6.92 3.05
C LYS A 59 -33.40 -6.93 1.56
N CYS A 60 -32.28 -7.56 1.19
CA CYS A 60 -31.62 -7.31 -0.08
C CYS A 60 -31.59 -8.52 -1.02
N ARG A 61 -31.39 -9.73 -0.50
CA ARG A 61 -31.03 -10.90 -1.30
C ARG A 61 -32.04 -11.17 -2.42
N TYR A 62 -33.33 -11.18 -2.10
CA TYR A 62 -34.37 -11.47 -3.10
C TYR A 62 -34.35 -10.49 -4.27
N THR A 63 -34.26 -9.20 -4.01
CA THR A 63 -34.24 -8.15 -5.06
C THR A 63 -32.95 -8.21 -5.87
N ILE A 64 -31.79 -8.37 -5.19
CA ILE A 64 -30.49 -8.37 -5.85
C ILE A 64 -30.29 -9.60 -6.74
N THR A 65 -30.70 -10.79 -6.31
CA THR A 65 -30.56 -12.03 -7.12
C THR A 65 -31.43 -12.00 -8.37
N ARG A 66 -32.50 -11.24 -8.36
CA ARG A 66 -33.41 -11.09 -9.50
C ARG A 66 -33.21 -9.83 -10.32
N ILE A 67 -32.22 -9.03 -9.99
CA ILE A 67 -32.01 -7.72 -10.61
C ILE A 67 -31.80 -7.85 -12.13
N HIS A 68 -31.15 -8.92 -12.58
CA HIS A 68 -30.90 -9.21 -14.00
C HIS A 68 -32.17 -9.67 -14.76
N GLU A 69 -33.24 -10.02 -14.04
CA GLU A 69 -34.53 -10.39 -14.63
C GLU A 69 -35.45 -9.18 -14.85
N LEU A 70 -35.06 -8.02 -14.23
CA LEU A 70 -35.88 -6.82 -14.29
C LEU A 70 -35.74 -6.14 -15.66
N PRO A 71 -36.86 -5.73 -16.27
CA PRO A 71 -36.83 -4.90 -17.46
C PRO A 71 -36.11 -3.57 -17.20
N GLU A 72 -35.43 -3.04 -18.20
CA GLU A 72 -34.70 -1.76 -18.10
C GLU A 72 -35.57 -0.62 -17.53
N LYS A 73 -36.84 -0.56 -17.90
CA LYS A 73 -37.80 0.42 -17.39
C LYS A 73 -38.01 0.32 -15.86
N GLU A 74 -37.98 -0.88 -15.32
CA GLU A 74 -38.08 -1.10 -13.87
C GLU A 74 -36.75 -0.76 -13.15
N LEU A 75 -35.64 -1.09 -13.76
CA LEU A 75 -34.31 -0.69 -13.26
C LEU A 75 -34.19 0.84 -13.20
N GLU A 76 -34.58 1.55 -14.22
CA GLU A 76 -34.62 3.02 -14.24
C GLU A 76 -35.59 3.62 -13.20
N ARG A 77 -36.70 2.94 -12.92
CA ARG A 77 -37.63 3.32 -11.85
C ARG A 77 -36.96 3.13 -10.48
N LEU A 78 -36.32 1.99 -10.26
CA LEU A 78 -35.60 1.66 -9.03
C LEU A 78 -34.45 2.67 -8.78
N LYS A 79 -33.71 3.02 -9.82
CA LYS A 79 -32.64 4.04 -9.78
C LYS A 79 -33.11 5.37 -9.19
N ARG A 80 -34.35 5.80 -9.48
CA ARG A 80 -34.93 7.06 -8.98
C ARG A 80 -35.29 7.02 -7.48
N THR A 81 -35.39 5.82 -6.89
CA THR A 81 -35.74 5.64 -5.47
C THR A 81 -34.54 5.39 -4.57
N LEU A 82 -33.38 5.03 -5.14
CA LEU A 82 -32.19 4.70 -4.42
C LEU A 82 -31.24 5.90 -4.28
N ARG A 83 -30.49 5.92 -3.20
CA ARG A 83 -29.42 6.91 -2.99
C ARG A 83 -28.17 6.47 -3.76
N LEU A 84 -27.89 7.17 -4.84
CA LEU A 84 -26.70 6.95 -5.64
C LEU A 84 -25.65 8.00 -5.35
N PRO A 85 -24.36 7.69 -5.58
CA PRO A 85 -23.31 8.69 -5.50
C PRO A 85 -23.44 9.72 -6.61
N GLU A 86 -22.77 10.85 -6.46
CA GLU A 86 -22.64 11.83 -7.53
C GLU A 86 -21.87 11.22 -8.73
N ASN A 87 -22.32 11.51 -9.96
CA ASN A 87 -21.65 11.08 -11.17
C ASN A 87 -20.47 12.00 -11.51
N VAL A 88 -19.41 11.92 -10.72
CA VAL A 88 -18.22 12.76 -10.84
C VAL A 88 -17.35 12.38 -12.05
N PHE A 89 -16.49 13.30 -12.47
CA PHE A 89 -15.45 12.96 -13.44
C PHE A 89 -14.39 12.05 -12.81
N LEU A 90 -13.94 11.08 -13.59
CA LEU A 90 -12.86 10.19 -13.20
C LEU A 90 -11.48 10.83 -13.46
N PRO A 91 -10.42 10.37 -12.79
CA PRO A 91 -9.05 10.79 -13.04
C PRO A 91 -8.67 10.71 -14.53
N ARG A 92 -7.84 11.64 -15.01
CA ARG A 92 -7.52 11.83 -16.44
C ARG A 92 -7.01 10.58 -17.16
N ASN A 93 -6.32 9.69 -16.45
CA ASN A 93 -5.78 8.44 -17.01
C ASN A 93 -6.81 7.30 -17.06
N SER A 94 -8.09 7.57 -16.84
CA SER A 94 -9.16 6.57 -16.86
C SER A 94 -9.67 6.31 -18.28
N ASP A 95 -10.05 5.06 -18.58
CA ASP A 95 -10.68 4.71 -19.87
C ASP A 95 -12.12 5.27 -19.98
N ALA A 96 -12.79 5.45 -18.83
CA ALA A 96 -14.10 6.06 -18.72
C ALA A 96 -14.00 7.53 -18.28
N LYS A 97 -14.98 8.36 -18.64
CA LYS A 97 -14.98 9.79 -18.29
C LYS A 97 -15.72 10.07 -16.98
N GLN A 98 -16.81 9.39 -16.77
CA GLN A 98 -17.70 9.61 -15.63
C GLN A 98 -17.79 8.37 -14.75
N TYR A 99 -18.14 8.60 -13.50
CA TYR A 99 -18.17 7.57 -12.47
C TYR A 99 -19.13 6.41 -12.81
N TYR A 100 -20.33 6.75 -13.34
CA TYR A 100 -21.32 5.73 -13.69
C TYR A 100 -20.90 4.84 -14.86
N ASP A 101 -19.99 5.29 -15.70
CA ASP A 101 -19.45 4.46 -16.79
C ASP A 101 -18.73 3.20 -16.28
N LEU A 102 -18.31 3.23 -15.02
CA LEU A 102 -17.63 2.09 -14.36
C LEU A 102 -18.57 0.92 -14.05
N PHE A 103 -19.89 1.08 -14.16
CA PHE A 103 -20.85 0.09 -13.72
C PHE A 103 -21.84 -0.29 -14.81
N SER A 104 -22.39 -1.52 -14.75
CA SER A 104 -23.69 -1.80 -15.33
C SER A 104 -24.77 -1.21 -14.45
N LEU A 105 -26.01 -1.09 -14.99
CA LEU A 105 -27.13 -0.57 -14.21
C LEU A 105 -27.46 -1.51 -13.04
N GLU A 106 -27.37 -2.81 -13.27
CA GLU A 106 -27.58 -3.87 -12.28
C GLU A 106 -26.55 -3.82 -11.15
N GLN A 107 -25.25 -3.63 -11.48
CA GLN A 107 -24.19 -3.47 -10.50
C GLN A 107 -24.43 -2.24 -9.62
N LEU A 108 -24.76 -1.10 -10.27
CA LEU A 108 -25.01 0.15 -9.57
C LEU A 108 -26.20 0.04 -8.61
N MET A 109 -27.31 -0.60 -9.06
CA MET A 109 -28.51 -0.81 -8.25
C MET A 109 -28.26 -1.79 -7.11
N SER A 110 -27.56 -2.90 -7.37
CA SER A 110 -27.22 -3.89 -6.33
C SER A 110 -26.38 -3.27 -5.21
N LEU A 111 -25.38 -2.46 -5.57
CA LEU A 111 -24.54 -1.74 -4.62
C LEU A 111 -25.36 -0.74 -3.79
N ALA A 112 -26.29 -0.01 -4.42
CA ALA A 112 -27.14 0.95 -3.73
C ALA A 112 -28.10 0.27 -2.74
N ILE A 113 -28.74 -0.83 -3.15
CA ILE A 113 -29.66 -1.61 -2.29
C ILE A 113 -28.90 -2.15 -1.06
N LEU A 114 -27.73 -2.73 -1.26
CA LEU A 114 -26.87 -3.22 -0.16
C LEU A 114 -26.49 -2.09 0.79
N LYS A 115 -26.05 -0.96 0.23
CA LYS A 115 -25.62 0.19 1.04
C LYS A 115 -26.78 0.77 1.88
N ASP A 116 -27.97 0.91 1.29
CA ASP A 116 -29.14 1.43 1.99
C ASP A 116 -29.54 0.53 3.17
N ALA A 117 -29.48 -0.80 2.99
CA ALA A 117 -29.73 -1.73 4.07
C ALA A 117 -28.67 -1.65 5.17
N ILE A 118 -27.40 -1.51 4.82
CA ILE A 118 -26.29 -1.36 5.79
C ILE A 118 -26.41 -0.03 6.53
N ASP A 119 -26.71 1.06 5.83
CA ASP A 119 -26.86 2.39 6.45
C ASP A 119 -28.01 2.44 7.45
N SER A 120 -29.02 1.54 7.34
CA SER A 120 -30.12 1.42 8.28
C SER A 120 -29.76 0.67 9.58
N ILE A 121 -28.57 0.09 9.72
CA ILE A 121 -28.11 -0.58 10.94
C ILE A 121 -27.83 0.47 12.02
N PRO A 122 -28.52 0.42 13.18
CA PRO A 122 -28.37 1.46 14.21
C PRO A 122 -27.04 1.36 14.96
N ASN A 123 -26.48 0.15 15.15
CA ASN A 123 -25.22 -0.08 15.82
C ASN A 123 -24.05 0.39 14.96
N GLU A 124 -23.45 1.52 15.31
CA GLU A 124 -22.40 2.17 14.49
C GLU A 124 -21.16 1.29 14.25
N PRO A 125 -20.55 0.63 15.23
CA PRO A 125 -19.45 -0.32 14.99
C PRO A 125 -19.81 -1.41 13.99
N VAL A 126 -20.97 -2.02 14.12
CA VAL A 126 -21.44 -3.07 13.22
C VAL A 126 -21.69 -2.53 11.81
N ARG A 127 -22.37 -1.38 11.72
CA ARG A 127 -22.57 -0.69 10.42
C ARG A 127 -21.26 -0.40 9.72
N LYS A 128 -20.25 0.12 10.43
CA LYS A 128 -18.91 0.36 9.87
C LYS A 128 -18.24 -0.93 9.40
N GLY A 129 -18.35 -2.01 10.15
CA GLY A 129 -17.83 -3.33 9.75
C GLY A 129 -18.53 -3.87 8.50
N MET A 130 -19.86 -3.74 8.39
CA MET A 130 -20.58 -4.14 7.17
C MET A 130 -20.26 -3.23 5.97
N LEU A 131 -19.99 -1.94 6.20
CA LEU A 131 -19.49 -1.04 5.15
C LEU A 131 -18.08 -1.42 4.67
N LEU A 132 -17.21 -2.01 5.52
CA LEU A 132 -15.93 -2.59 5.03
C LEU A 132 -16.19 -3.74 4.05
N ALA A 133 -17.09 -4.66 4.39
CA ALA A 133 -17.49 -5.75 3.50
C ALA A 133 -18.06 -5.23 2.18
N TRP A 134 -18.91 -4.22 2.26
CA TRP A 134 -19.48 -3.55 1.11
C TRP A 134 -18.42 -2.86 0.25
N SER A 135 -17.46 -2.16 0.87
CA SER A 135 -16.36 -1.49 0.15
C SER A 135 -15.45 -2.49 -0.59
N ALA A 136 -15.21 -3.66 0.00
CA ALA A 136 -14.49 -4.75 -0.65
C ALA A 136 -15.32 -5.37 -1.80
N THR A 137 -16.65 -5.41 -1.68
CA THR A 137 -17.55 -5.84 -2.74
C THR A 137 -17.51 -4.89 -3.94
N LEU A 138 -17.50 -3.59 -3.69
CA LEU A 138 -17.40 -2.55 -4.71
C LEU A 138 -16.19 -2.73 -5.63
N THR A 139 -15.06 -3.24 -5.11
CA THR A 139 -13.85 -3.50 -5.92
C THR A 139 -14.05 -4.54 -7.02
N LYS A 140 -15.05 -5.40 -6.87
CA LYS A 140 -15.35 -6.50 -7.80
C LYS A 140 -16.59 -6.24 -8.64
N LEU A 141 -17.57 -5.50 -8.10
CA LEU A 141 -18.82 -5.18 -8.79
C LEU A 141 -18.68 -3.90 -9.62
N ASN A 142 -17.76 -3.91 -10.57
CA ASN A 142 -17.60 -2.82 -11.53
C ASN A 142 -16.91 -3.34 -12.80
N LYS A 143 -17.00 -2.59 -13.89
CA LYS A 143 -16.46 -2.95 -15.22
C LYS A 143 -14.93 -2.89 -15.31
N THR A 144 -14.23 -2.48 -14.27
CA THR A 144 -12.75 -2.51 -14.24
C THR A 144 -12.22 -3.88 -13.83
N PHE A 145 -13.09 -4.82 -13.45
CA PHE A 145 -12.69 -6.15 -13.09
C PHE A 145 -12.24 -6.92 -14.33
N LEU A 146 -10.91 -7.21 -14.40
CA LEU A 146 -10.28 -7.81 -15.55
C LEU A 146 -10.51 -9.32 -15.55
N SER A 147 -11.12 -9.83 -16.63
CA SER A 147 -11.09 -11.27 -16.93
C SER A 147 -9.72 -11.68 -17.48
N ALA A 148 -9.18 -12.80 -17.01
CA ALA A 148 -8.02 -13.42 -17.63
C ALA A 148 -8.52 -14.31 -18.78
N GLU A 149 -8.26 -13.94 -20.03
CA GLU A 149 -8.54 -14.83 -21.17
C GLU A 149 -7.92 -16.21 -20.96
N GLY A 150 -8.71 -17.26 -21.16
CA GLY A 150 -8.26 -18.65 -21.12
C GLY A 150 -8.10 -19.30 -19.74
N ARG A 151 -8.56 -18.68 -18.67
CA ARG A 151 -8.58 -19.29 -17.33
C ARG A 151 -10.01 -19.54 -16.87
N ALA A 152 -10.37 -20.80 -16.72
CA ALA A 152 -11.71 -21.24 -16.26
C ALA A 152 -12.03 -20.75 -14.83
N GLU A 153 -11.02 -20.50 -14.01
CA GLU A 153 -11.15 -19.88 -12.70
C GLU A 153 -10.60 -18.45 -12.78
N SER A 154 -11.46 -17.47 -12.65
CA SER A 154 -11.06 -16.07 -12.74
C SER A 154 -10.21 -15.69 -11.52
N ARG A 155 -8.92 -15.77 -11.65
CA ARG A 155 -7.98 -15.03 -10.81
C ARG A 155 -7.81 -13.58 -11.31
N GLY A 156 -8.85 -13.05 -11.97
CA GLY A 156 -8.91 -11.68 -12.40
C GLY A 156 -8.95 -10.75 -11.20
N GLY A 157 -8.38 -9.58 -11.34
CA GLY A 157 -8.44 -8.52 -10.34
C GLY A 157 -8.93 -7.21 -10.95
N SER A 158 -9.39 -6.29 -10.12
CA SER A 158 -9.69 -4.93 -10.57
C SER A 158 -8.43 -4.28 -11.16
N SER A 159 -8.60 -3.51 -12.23
CA SER A 159 -7.52 -2.71 -12.81
C SER A 159 -6.91 -1.74 -11.80
N ILE A 160 -7.69 -1.30 -10.82
CA ILE A 160 -7.26 -0.41 -9.75
C ILE A 160 -6.05 -1.00 -8.99
N PHE A 161 -6.06 -2.32 -8.74
CA PHE A 161 -4.98 -3.00 -8.03
C PHE A 161 -3.93 -3.63 -8.95
N SER A 162 -4.24 -3.80 -10.24
CA SER A 162 -3.33 -4.47 -11.17
C SER A 162 -2.54 -3.51 -12.05
N ILE A 163 -3.08 -2.34 -12.36
CA ILE A 163 -2.44 -1.32 -13.21
C ILE A 163 -2.57 0.10 -12.66
N TYR A 164 -3.10 0.25 -11.45
CA TYR A 164 -3.28 1.51 -10.75
C TYR A 164 -3.99 2.59 -11.57
N ARG A 165 -5.06 2.21 -12.27
CA ARG A 165 -5.94 3.11 -13.03
C ARG A 165 -7.29 2.46 -13.29
N TYR A 166 -8.29 3.28 -13.64
CA TYR A 166 -9.64 2.81 -14.03
C TYR A 166 -9.65 2.37 -15.50
N LYS A 167 -9.17 1.17 -15.76
CA LYS A 167 -9.22 0.55 -17.08
C LYS A 167 -10.45 -0.33 -17.20
N LEU A 168 -11.29 -0.09 -18.20
CA LEU A 168 -12.43 -0.94 -18.47
C LEU A 168 -11.99 -2.29 -19.05
N ALA A 169 -12.56 -3.37 -18.57
CA ALA A 169 -12.35 -4.69 -19.13
C ALA A 169 -13.01 -4.78 -20.52
N LYS A 170 -12.35 -5.41 -21.49
CA LYS A 170 -12.91 -5.65 -22.82
C LYS A 170 -14.15 -6.54 -22.74
N GLN A 171 -14.14 -7.52 -21.84
CA GLN A 171 -15.24 -8.39 -21.51
C GLN A 171 -15.38 -8.39 -19.98
N PRO A 172 -16.18 -7.48 -19.39
CA PRO A 172 -16.37 -7.44 -17.95
C PRO A 172 -17.09 -8.72 -17.49
N ILE A 173 -16.60 -9.28 -16.39
CA ILE A 173 -17.29 -10.38 -15.71
C ILE A 173 -18.29 -9.76 -14.75
N GLU A 174 -19.53 -10.15 -14.86
CA GLU A 174 -20.56 -9.83 -13.87
C GLU A 174 -20.56 -10.89 -12.77
N LEU A 175 -20.11 -10.49 -11.59
CA LEU A 175 -20.18 -11.33 -10.40
C LEU A 175 -21.56 -11.17 -9.75
N LEU A 176 -22.04 -12.25 -9.13
CA LEU A 176 -23.27 -12.22 -8.36
C LEU A 176 -23.09 -11.33 -7.14
N ALA A 177 -23.84 -10.23 -7.07
CA ALA A 177 -23.63 -9.18 -6.09
C ALA A 177 -23.85 -9.64 -4.65
N TRP A 178 -24.90 -10.46 -4.41
CA TRP A 178 -25.20 -10.98 -3.09
C TRP A 178 -24.08 -11.93 -2.60
N GLU A 179 -23.68 -12.89 -3.42
CA GLU A 179 -22.66 -13.88 -3.08
C GLU A 179 -21.33 -13.22 -2.81
N THR A 180 -20.97 -12.22 -3.61
CA THR A 180 -19.75 -11.43 -3.42
C THR A 180 -19.78 -10.66 -2.10
N PHE A 181 -20.91 -10.02 -1.78
CA PHE A 181 -21.07 -9.31 -0.51
C PHE A 181 -21.04 -10.27 0.69
N TYR A 182 -21.79 -11.37 0.60
CA TYR A 182 -21.87 -12.37 1.67
C TYR A 182 -20.49 -12.95 2.04
N GLU A 183 -19.68 -13.28 1.02
CA GLU A 183 -18.30 -13.72 1.23
C GLU A 183 -17.48 -12.66 2.00
N ARG A 184 -17.60 -11.38 1.61
CA ARG A 184 -16.86 -10.28 2.25
C ARG A 184 -17.35 -10.02 3.67
N ALA A 185 -18.66 -10.05 3.90
CA ALA A 185 -19.24 -9.91 5.23
C ALA A 185 -18.80 -11.05 6.16
N THR A 186 -18.78 -12.28 5.66
CA THR A 186 -18.27 -13.42 6.41
C THR A 186 -16.79 -13.26 6.78
N ASN A 187 -15.96 -12.70 5.89
CA ASN A 187 -14.56 -12.41 6.19
C ASN A 187 -14.42 -11.31 7.25
N VAL A 188 -15.28 -10.31 7.26
CA VAL A 188 -15.32 -9.29 8.34
C VAL A 188 -15.70 -9.92 9.69
N ILE A 189 -16.67 -10.83 9.70
CA ILE A 189 -17.05 -11.56 10.92
C ILE A 189 -15.90 -12.45 11.43
N LYS A 190 -15.17 -13.13 10.53
CA LYS A 190 -13.96 -13.89 10.90
C LYS A 190 -12.89 -12.99 11.51
N ALA A 191 -12.60 -11.84 10.89
CA ALA A 191 -11.65 -10.87 11.43
C ALA A 191 -12.08 -10.34 12.81
N LYS A 192 -13.39 -10.13 13.03
CA LYS A 192 -13.94 -9.79 14.34
C LYS A 192 -13.60 -10.85 15.39
N VAL A 193 -13.78 -12.13 15.06
CA VAL A 193 -13.46 -13.26 15.96
C VAL A 193 -11.96 -13.28 16.27
N GLU A 194 -11.10 -13.13 15.29
CA GLU A 194 -9.64 -13.11 15.45
C GLU A 194 -9.18 -11.96 16.36
N ILE A 195 -9.71 -10.75 16.16
CA ILE A 195 -9.43 -9.59 17.02
C ILE A 195 -9.88 -9.84 18.47
N GLU A 196 -11.07 -10.39 18.66
CA GLU A 196 -11.57 -10.72 20.00
C GLU A 196 -10.69 -11.77 20.70
N GLN A 197 -10.28 -12.80 19.99
CA GLN A 197 -9.39 -13.84 20.51
C GLN A 197 -8.04 -13.25 20.92
N ALA A 198 -7.44 -12.39 20.08
CA ALA A 198 -6.19 -11.70 20.41
C ALA A 198 -6.32 -10.85 21.68
N ILE A 199 -7.39 -10.06 21.80
CA ILE A 199 -7.67 -9.24 22.98
C ILE A 199 -7.90 -10.11 24.23
N GLN A 200 -8.67 -11.20 24.12
CA GLN A 200 -8.92 -12.11 25.24
C GLN A 200 -7.66 -12.80 25.74
N LEU A 201 -6.79 -13.23 24.82
CA LEU A 201 -5.49 -13.80 25.17
C LEU A 201 -4.66 -12.81 26.00
N LYS A 202 -4.59 -11.55 25.59
CA LYS A 202 -3.87 -10.51 26.35
C LYS A 202 -4.50 -10.26 27.71
N LYS A 203 -5.85 -10.26 27.83
CA LYS A 203 -6.55 -10.11 29.11
C LYS A 203 -6.20 -11.24 30.09
N GLN A 204 -6.06 -12.47 29.59
CA GLN A 204 -5.70 -13.63 30.41
C GLN A 204 -4.24 -13.62 30.88
N THR A 205 -3.33 -13.04 30.07
CA THR A 205 -1.88 -13.07 30.32
C THR A 205 -1.32 -11.84 31.03
N GLY A 206 -2.09 -10.80 31.27
CA GLY A 206 -1.57 -9.60 31.95
C GLY A 206 -2.46 -8.36 31.85
N GLY A 207 -3.65 -8.51 31.30
CA GLY A 207 -4.57 -7.40 31.06
C GLY A 207 -4.40 -6.76 29.68
N PHE A 208 -5.47 -6.12 29.22
CA PHE A 208 -5.48 -5.42 27.94
C PHE A 208 -5.72 -3.92 28.15
N SER A 209 -4.77 -3.10 27.69
CA SER A 209 -4.80 -1.65 27.77
C SER A 209 -4.48 -1.00 26.42
N GLY A 210 -4.43 -1.79 25.34
CA GLY A 210 -4.17 -1.30 23.99
C GLY A 210 -5.19 -0.25 23.56
N ARG A 211 -4.74 0.76 22.82
CA ARG A 211 -5.59 1.83 22.26
C ARG A 211 -5.25 2.05 20.81
N PHE A 212 -6.27 2.30 20.00
CA PHE A 212 -6.12 2.72 18.61
C PHE A 212 -6.55 4.17 18.49
N GLU A 213 -5.68 4.99 17.93
CA GLU A 213 -5.90 6.41 17.67
C GLU A 213 -5.81 6.67 16.16
N LEU A 214 -6.79 7.39 15.63
CA LEU A 214 -6.89 7.70 14.21
C LEU A 214 -6.76 9.20 13.98
N HIS A 215 -5.84 9.57 13.10
CA HIS A 215 -5.61 10.92 12.65
C HIS A 215 -5.75 10.99 11.13
N ALA A 216 -6.19 12.16 10.63
CA ALA A 216 -6.42 12.41 9.22
C ALA A 216 -5.74 13.73 8.82
N LYS A 217 -4.41 13.78 8.92
CA LYS A 217 -3.63 15.01 8.81
C LYS A 217 -2.44 14.86 7.88
N ASP A 218 -1.99 15.97 7.36
CA ASP A 218 -0.65 16.06 6.82
C ASP A 218 0.39 15.75 7.91
N VAL A 219 1.50 15.10 7.55
CA VAL A 219 2.52 14.65 8.51
C VAL A 219 3.19 15.83 9.23
N GLU A 220 3.37 16.98 8.57
CA GLU A 220 3.93 18.20 9.16
C GLU A 220 2.98 18.79 10.20
N ASP A 221 1.66 18.79 9.91
CA ASP A 221 0.62 19.22 10.84
C ASP A 221 0.57 18.29 12.07
N LEU A 222 0.63 16.96 11.83
CA LEU A 222 0.68 15.96 12.90
C LEU A 222 1.90 16.16 13.81
N ALA A 223 3.08 16.45 13.24
CA ALA A 223 4.31 16.67 14.00
C ALA A 223 4.27 17.93 14.88
N SER A 224 3.40 18.89 14.55
CA SER A 224 3.19 20.10 15.35
C SER A 224 2.35 19.83 16.59
N GLU A 225 1.50 18.80 16.57
CA GLU A 225 0.66 18.40 17.71
C GLU A 225 1.37 17.42 18.65
N PHE A 226 2.25 16.57 18.11
CA PHE A 226 2.89 15.50 18.87
C PHE A 226 4.43 15.62 18.93
N PRO A 227 5.02 16.78 19.20
CA PRO A 227 6.48 16.90 19.27
C PRO A 227 7.03 16.08 20.45
N ASN A 228 8.10 15.32 20.20
CA ASN A 228 8.80 14.49 21.21
C ASN A 228 7.86 13.59 22.04
N SER A 229 6.83 13.00 21.42
CA SER A 229 5.80 12.23 22.13
C SER A 229 5.74 10.76 21.71
N ILE A 230 6.36 10.40 20.59
CA ILE A 230 6.28 9.06 19.99
C ILE A 230 7.49 8.20 20.39
N ASP A 231 7.21 6.95 20.78
CA ASP A 231 8.27 5.99 21.16
C ASP A 231 8.82 5.22 19.97
N TYR A 232 8.01 4.95 18.95
CA TYR A 232 8.45 4.23 17.75
C TYR A 232 7.61 4.65 16.54
N ILE A 233 8.27 4.90 15.44
CA ILE A 233 7.63 5.13 14.13
C ILE A 233 8.08 4.01 13.20
N PHE A 234 7.10 3.33 12.61
CA PHE A 234 7.31 2.37 11.51
C PHE A 234 6.40 2.77 10.36
N THR A 235 6.97 3.03 9.19
CA THR A 235 6.21 3.60 8.09
C THR A 235 6.73 3.16 6.73
N ASP A 236 5.82 3.10 5.77
CA ASP A 236 6.02 2.78 4.37
C ASP A 236 5.45 3.93 3.52
N PRO A 237 6.20 5.03 3.33
CA PRO A 237 5.72 6.18 2.58
C PRO A 237 5.58 5.83 1.09
N PRO A 238 4.71 6.52 0.32
CA PRO A 238 4.56 6.31 -1.11
C PRO A 238 5.88 6.43 -1.89
N TYR A 239 6.14 5.52 -2.84
CA TYR A 239 7.42 5.41 -3.60
C TYR A 239 7.41 6.22 -4.91
N GLY A 240 7.15 7.49 -4.87
CA GLY A 240 7.15 8.34 -6.06
C GLY A 240 5.89 8.23 -6.91
N GLY A 241 6.03 8.01 -8.22
CA GLY A 241 4.94 8.16 -9.20
C GLY A 241 4.13 6.89 -9.52
N HIS A 242 4.28 5.81 -8.76
CA HIS A 242 3.66 4.54 -9.13
C HIS A 242 2.15 4.49 -8.88
N ILE A 243 1.66 5.12 -7.82
CA ILE A 243 0.27 5.00 -7.37
C ILE A 243 -0.22 6.36 -6.88
N SER A 244 -1.21 6.95 -7.57
CA SER A 244 -1.98 8.09 -7.08
C SER A 244 -3.13 7.57 -6.21
N TYR A 245 -2.90 7.50 -4.91
CA TYR A 245 -3.85 6.91 -3.97
C TYR A 245 -5.15 7.72 -3.87
N LEU A 246 -5.06 9.06 -3.86
CA LEU A 246 -6.24 9.92 -3.79
C LEU A 246 -7.09 9.82 -5.06
N ASP A 247 -6.46 9.77 -6.24
CA ASP A 247 -7.17 9.59 -7.50
C ASP A 247 -7.87 8.22 -7.56
N LEU A 248 -7.17 7.16 -7.13
CA LEU A 248 -7.75 5.80 -7.13
C LEU A 248 -8.84 5.63 -6.08
N SER A 249 -8.85 6.43 -5.02
CA SER A 249 -9.88 6.39 -3.99
C SER A 249 -11.25 6.90 -4.46
N THR A 250 -11.33 7.53 -5.65
CA THR A 250 -12.58 8.07 -6.22
C THR A 250 -13.69 7.02 -6.26
N LEU A 251 -13.36 5.74 -6.53
CA LEU A 251 -14.34 4.66 -6.57
C LEU A 251 -15.10 4.53 -5.25
N TRP A 252 -14.44 4.63 -4.13
CA TRP A 252 -15.03 4.48 -2.80
C TRP A 252 -15.53 5.81 -2.25
N ASN A 253 -14.78 6.87 -2.46
CA ASN A 253 -15.07 8.19 -1.92
C ASN A 253 -16.45 8.69 -2.38
N SER A 254 -16.79 8.48 -3.66
CA SER A 254 -18.10 8.86 -4.22
C SER A 254 -19.28 8.19 -3.49
N TRP A 255 -19.16 6.91 -3.12
CA TRP A 255 -20.19 6.18 -2.40
C TRP A 255 -20.22 6.46 -0.89
N LEU A 256 -19.05 6.63 -0.29
CA LEU A 256 -18.91 6.76 1.16
C LEU A 256 -19.06 8.21 1.62
N GLY A 257 -19.26 9.15 0.69
CA GLY A 257 -19.33 10.58 0.99
C GLY A 257 -18.00 11.13 1.52
N LEU A 258 -16.89 10.50 1.14
CA LEU A 258 -15.56 10.94 1.49
C LEU A 258 -15.06 11.88 0.40
N SER A 259 -14.59 13.05 0.78
CA SER A 259 -14.04 14.03 -0.17
C SER A 259 -12.67 14.50 0.28
N THR A 260 -11.83 14.80 -0.69
CA THR A 260 -10.57 15.49 -0.49
C THR A 260 -10.61 16.81 -1.25
N ASP A 261 -10.35 17.90 -0.55
CA ASP A 261 -10.21 19.21 -1.17
C ASP A 261 -8.88 19.34 -1.94
N THR A 262 -8.79 20.34 -2.79
CA THR A 262 -7.57 20.60 -3.58
C THR A 262 -6.33 20.81 -2.72
N PRO A 263 -6.36 21.58 -1.61
CA PRO A 263 -5.21 21.73 -0.72
C PRO A 263 -4.71 20.40 -0.14
N THR A 264 -5.61 19.47 0.19
CA THR A 264 -5.23 18.13 0.64
C THR A 264 -4.59 17.32 -0.48
N ARG A 265 -5.15 17.38 -1.70
CA ARG A 265 -4.59 16.68 -2.87
C ARG A 265 -3.21 17.22 -3.27
N GLU A 266 -2.95 18.51 -3.12
CA GLU A 266 -1.64 19.12 -3.33
C GLU A 266 -0.58 18.64 -2.32
N LYS A 267 -1.02 18.14 -1.17
CA LYS A 267 -0.15 17.56 -0.14
C LYS A 267 0.13 16.07 -0.32
N GLU A 268 -0.47 15.41 -1.30
CA GLU A 268 -0.18 13.99 -1.58
C GLU A 268 1.30 13.79 -1.91
N LEU A 269 1.92 12.79 -1.28
CA LEU A 269 3.31 12.44 -1.52
C LEU A 269 3.41 11.55 -2.77
N ILE A 270 3.41 12.20 -3.95
CA ILE A 270 3.40 11.51 -5.25
C ILE A 270 4.12 12.35 -6.33
N VAL A 271 4.60 11.66 -7.36
CA VAL A 271 5.00 12.26 -8.65
C VAL A 271 3.90 11.99 -9.68
N GLY A 272 3.36 13.03 -10.31
CA GLY A 272 2.28 12.91 -11.29
C GLY A 272 0.89 13.08 -10.69
N GLY A 273 0.01 12.09 -10.87
CA GLY A 273 -1.40 12.20 -10.52
C GLY A 273 -2.16 13.23 -11.36
N ASP A 274 -3.42 13.46 -11.05
CA ASP A 274 -4.27 14.44 -11.76
C ASP A 274 -3.75 15.88 -11.65
N LEU A 275 -3.05 16.21 -10.57
CA LEU A 275 -2.45 17.53 -10.36
C LEU A 275 -1.07 17.69 -10.99
N ASN A 276 -0.51 16.64 -11.63
CA ASN A 276 0.81 16.64 -12.25
C ASN A 276 1.91 17.13 -11.28
N LEU A 277 1.92 16.62 -10.06
CA LEU A 277 2.93 16.96 -9.05
C LEU A 277 4.34 16.58 -9.55
N THR A 278 5.31 17.46 -9.31
CA THR A 278 6.66 17.26 -9.83
C THR A 278 7.52 16.37 -8.96
N GLU A 279 8.55 15.74 -9.53
CA GLU A 279 9.55 14.98 -8.80
C GLU A 279 10.26 15.83 -7.74
N ARG A 280 10.57 17.08 -8.06
CA ARG A 280 11.16 18.03 -7.11
C ARG A 280 10.26 18.23 -5.89
N SER A 281 8.96 18.45 -6.10
CA SER A 281 7.98 18.58 -5.02
C SER A 281 7.90 17.31 -4.16
N TYR A 282 7.98 16.13 -4.81
CA TYR A 282 8.01 14.86 -4.10
C TYR A 282 9.25 14.74 -3.18
N ILE A 283 10.46 15.04 -3.69
CA ILE A 283 11.70 14.97 -2.91
C ILE A 283 11.64 15.92 -1.71
N GLU A 284 11.19 17.16 -1.93
CA GLU A 284 11.04 18.14 -0.86
C GLU A 284 10.05 17.67 0.23
N ARG A 285 8.90 17.13 -0.16
CA ARG A 285 7.89 16.60 0.76
C ARG A 285 8.34 15.34 1.49
N LEU A 286 9.05 14.45 0.80
CA LEU A 286 9.63 13.25 1.41
C LEU A 286 10.61 13.66 2.51
N GLY A 287 11.50 14.61 2.25
CA GLY A 287 12.41 15.17 3.26
C GLY A 287 11.65 15.74 4.45
N LYS A 288 10.67 16.63 4.22
CA LYS A 288 9.85 17.23 5.29
C LYS A 288 9.10 16.18 6.11
N SER A 289 8.61 15.11 5.46
CA SER A 289 7.96 14.02 6.16
C SER A 289 8.90 13.26 7.08
N VAL A 290 10.16 13.05 6.66
CA VAL A 290 11.21 12.44 7.50
C VAL A 290 11.57 13.36 8.67
N GLU A 291 11.75 14.66 8.43
CA GLU A 291 11.98 15.65 9.48
C GLU A 291 10.84 15.66 10.51
N ALA A 292 9.59 15.66 10.05
CA ALA A 292 8.39 15.58 10.88
C ALA A 292 8.39 14.30 11.74
N CYS A 293 8.73 13.14 11.16
CA CYS A 293 8.88 11.90 11.91
C CYS A 293 9.93 12.01 13.02
N VAL A 294 11.11 12.54 12.71
CA VAL A 294 12.15 12.73 13.72
C VAL A 294 11.73 13.73 14.81
N LYS A 295 11.00 14.82 14.44
CA LYS A 295 10.45 15.79 15.39
C LYS A 295 9.48 15.14 16.37
N MET A 296 8.63 14.23 15.92
CA MET A 296 7.66 13.51 16.75
C MET A 296 8.29 12.51 17.71
N LEU A 297 9.42 11.90 17.36
CA LEU A 297 10.09 10.92 18.20
C LEU A 297 10.61 11.56 19.50
N LYS A 298 10.49 10.83 20.59
CA LYS A 298 11.24 11.11 21.82
C LYS A 298 12.73 10.86 21.59
N LYS A 299 13.58 11.48 22.40
CA LYS A 299 15.01 11.17 22.41
C LYS A 299 15.24 9.69 22.73
N ASP A 300 16.28 9.10 22.15
CA ASP A 300 16.66 7.69 22.30
C ASP A 300 15.57 6.69 21.82
N ARG A 301 14.79 7.10 20.82
CA ARG A 301 13.76 6.28 20.18
C ARG A 301 14.04 6.08 18.69
N TRP A 302 13.23 5.25 18.04
CA TRP A 302 13.54 4.66 16.75
C TRP A 302 12.52 5.01 15.68
N LEU A 303 13.03 5.23 14.48
CA LEU A 303 12.27 5.38 13.24
C LEU A 303 12.71 4.29 12.27
N SER A 304 11.77 3.49 11.77
CA SER A 304 12.01 2.56 10.65
C SER A 304 11.19 2.98 9.45
N ILE A 305 11.86 3.16 8.33
CA ILE A 305 11.24 3.53 7.04
C ILE A 305 11.47 2.37 6.08
N VAL A 306 10.40 1.83 5.53
CA VAL A 306 10.43 0.88 4.41
C VAL A 306 10.43 1.70 3.13
N PHE A 307 11.35 1.45 2.22
CA PHE A 307 11.44 2.21 0.99
C PHE A 307 12.08 1.41 -0.14
N GLN A 308 11.59 1.65 -1.37
CA GLN A 308 12.17 1.08 -2.58
C GLN A 308 12.06 2.04 -3.75
N HIS A 309 13.14 2.30 -4.44
CA HIS A 309 13.15 3.06 -5.68
C HIS A 309 14.50 2.96 -6.38
N TRP A 310 14.54 3.15 -7.72
CA TRP A 310 15.80 3.24 -8.48
C TRP A 310 16.44 4.61 -8.40
N ASN A 311 15.66 5.66 -8.16
CA ASN A 311 16.19 7.02 -8.05
C ASN A 311 16.87 7.21 -6.69
N VAL A 312 18.18 7.35 -6.73
CA VAL A 312 19.05 7.51 -5.55
C VAL A 312 18.74 8.80 -4.78
N SER A 313 18.25 9.86 -5.47
CA SER A 313 17.91 11.13 -4.83
C SER A 313 16.84 11.00 -3.75
N TYR A 314 15.94 10.00 -3.86
CA TYR A 314 14.94 9.74 -2.82
C TYR A 314 15.58 9.17 -1.55
N PHE A 315 16.54 8.26 -1.70
CA PHE A 315 17.31 7.75 -0.56
C PHE A 315 18.20 8.83 0.04
N GLU A 316 18.81 9.69 -0.78
CA GLU A 316 19.56 10.85 -0.29
C GLU A 316 18.67 11.75 0.56
N ALA A 317 17.46 12.07 0.09
CA ALA A 317 16.51 12.89 0.84
C ALA A 317 16.18 12.26 2.21
N ILE A 318 15.89 10.96 2.26
CA ILE A 318 15.58 10.25 3.51
C ILE A 318 16.79 10.27 4.47
N LEU A 319 17.95 9.84 4.00
CA LEU A 319 19.14 9.64 4.82
C LEU A 319 19.72 10.98 5.31
N SER A 320 19.79 11.98 4.42
CA SER A 320 20.33 13.30 4.76
C SER A 320 19.40 14.02 5.74
N THR A 321 18.10 14.06 5.46
CA THR A 321 17.16 14.75 6.34
C THR A 321 17.08 14.10 7.73
N ALA A 322 17.05 12.76 7.80
CA ALA A 322 17.07 12.09 9.10
C ALA A 322 18.32 12.47 9.92
N THR A 323 19.50 12.49 9.28
CA THR A 323 20.77 12.84 9.94
C THR A 323 20.81 14.30 10.37
N GLU A 324 20.39 15.22 9.50
CA GLU A 324 20.32 16.66 9.76
C GLU A 324 19.27 17.01 10.82
N SER A 325 18.25 16.16 11.00
CA SER A 325 17.23 16.28 12.06
C SER A 325 17.64 15.60 13.39
N GLY A 326 18.83 15.01 13.46
CA GLY A 326 19.36 14.41 14.69
C GLY A 326 19.03 12.93 14.89
N ALA A 327 18.77 12.19 13.81
CA ALA A 327 18.60 10.73 13.82
C ALA A 327 19.71 10.04 13.01
N GLU A 328 20.37 9.06 13.59
CA GLU A 328 21.46 8.33 12.96
C GLU A 328 21.00 7.00 12.38
N LEU A 329 21.38 6.69 11.15
CA LEU A 329 21.16 5.36 10.57
C LEU A 329 21.92 4.29 11.37
N ARG A 330 21.22 3.29 11.89
CA ARG A 330 21.78 2.19 12.67
C ARG A 330 21.70 0.84 11.97
N ALA A 331 20.68 0.65 11.15
CA ALA A 331 20.51 -0.56 10.36
C ALA A 331 19.90 -0.25 9.01
N ALA A 332 20.29 -1.03 8.02
CA ALA A 332 19.71 -1.06 6.70
C ALA A 332 19.58 -2.53 6.28
N ILE A 333 18.37 -3.02 6.16
CA ILE A 333 18.05 -4.42 5.90
C ILE A 333 17.29 -4.51 4.59
N SER A 334 17.83 -5.26 3.64
CA SER A 334 17.10 -5.58 2.40
C SER A 334 16.09 -6.69 2.68
N GLN A 335 14.82 -6.40 2.52
CA GLN A 335 13.77 -7.38 2.55
C GLN A 335 13.50 -7.83 1.12
N VAL A 336 13.70 -9.12 0.86
CA VAL A 336 13.38 -9.71 -0.44
C VAL A 336 11.89 -10.02 -0.45
N GLY A 337 11.13 -9.28 -1.25
CA GLY A 337 9.73 -9.59 -1.51
C GLY A 337 9.59 -10.82 -2.41
N ASP A 338 8.49 -11.56 -2.31
CA ASP A 338 8.20 -12.66 -3.24
C ASP A 338 7.97 -12.10 -4.65
N PRO A 339 8.89 -12.35 -5.61
CA PRO A 339 8.78 -11.81 -6.97
C PRO A 339 7.61 -12.39 -7.76
N ILE A 340 6.99 -13.46 -7.28
CA ILE A 340 5.97 -14.24 -8.00
C ILE A 340 4.59 -13.53 -7.95
N TRP A 341 4.31 -12.72 -6.95
CA TRP A 341 2.95 -12.18 -6.70
C TRP A 341 2.60 -10.90 -7.42
N SER A 342 3.53 -10.17 -8.02
CA SER A 342 3.24 -8.91 -8.69
C SER A 342 3.47 -8.98 -10.20
N MET A 343 2.39 -8.97 -10.98
CA MET A 343 2.46 -8.84 -12.45
C MET A 343 3.09 -7.50 -12.88
N HIS A 344 3.04 -6.47 -12.05
CA HIS A 344 3.71 -5.20 -12.29
C HIS A 344 5.22 -5.33 -12.15
N LYS A 345 5.70 -6.07 -11.15
CA LYS A 345 7.13 -6.38 -11.00
C LYS A 345 7.69 -7.13 -12.20
N LYS A 346 6.87 -7.95 -12.88
CA LYS A 346 7.27 -8.71 -14.10
C LYS A 346 7.34 -7.87 -15.37
N LYS A 347 6.52 -6.84 -15.52
CA LYS A 347 6.40 -6.05 -16.77
C LYS A 347 7.01 -4.67 -16.69
N ASN A 348 7.24 -4.13 -15.51
CA ASN A 348 7.74 -2.77 -15.35
C ASN A 348 9.20 -2.77 -14.91
N ASN A 349 10.08 -2.41 -15.83
CA ASN A 349 11.51 -2.29 -15.59
C ASN A 349 11.90 -1.25 -14.53
N SER A 350 10.95 -0.44 -14.04
CA SER A 350 11.17 0.58 -13.02
C SER A 350 10.83 0.14 -11.59
N VAL A 351 10.23 -1.05 -11.40
CA VAL A 351 9.82 -1.53 -10.08
C VAL A 351 10.86 -2.49 -9.51
N LEU A 352 11.28 -2.25 -8.27
CA LEU A 352 12.19 -3.11 -7.50
C LEU A 352 11.45 -4.36 -6.97
N ALA A 353 12.15 -5.49 -6.85
CA ALA A 353 11.59 -6.72 -6.30
C ALA A 353 11.78 -6.85 -4.79
N GLY A 354 12.57 -5.99 -4.16
CA GLY A 354 12.83 -5.96 -2.73
C GLY A 354 12.79 -4.55 -2.16
N GLU A 355 12.60 -4.47 -0.87
CA GLU A 355 12.50 -3.22 -0.11
C GLU A 355 13.73 -3.06 0.78
N LEU A 356 14.08 -1.82 1.09
CA LEU A 356 15.12 -1.48 2.04
C LEU A 356 14.47 -0.90 3.30
N ILE A 357 14.67 -1.57 4.43
CA ILE A 357 14.24 -1.08 5.74
C ILE A 357 15.38 -0.29 6.34
N LEU A 358 15.23 1.02 6.44
CA LEU A 358 16.16 1.96 7.03
C LEU A 358 15.73 2.25 8.47
N THR A 359 16.58 1.89 9.45
CA THR A 359 16.28 2.11 10.86
C THR A 359 17.23 3.14 11.46
N PHE A 360 16.64 4.21 11.98
CA PHE A 360 17.30 5.35 12.57
C PHE A 360 17.07 5.41 14.07
N HIS A 361 18.08 5.88 14.81
CA HIS A 361 18.02 6.16 16.24
C HIS A 361 18.11 7.68 16.47
N LYS A 362 17.13 8.27 17.13
CA LYS A 362 17.15 9.70 17.46
C LYS A 362 18.09 9.97 18.61
N THR A 363 19.27 10.48 18.29
CA THR A 363 20.28 10.89 19.29
C THR A 363 20.08 12.34 19.74
N GLY A 364 19.42 13.15 18.94
CA GLY A 364 19.30 14.59 19.10
C GLY A 364 20.54 15.37 18.68
N ALA A 365 21.61 14.69 18.25
CA ALA A 365 22.80 15.34 17.72
C ALA A 365 22.61 15.65 16.24
N VAL A 366 22.35 16.92 15.93
CA VAL A 366 22.31 17.41 14.55
C VAL A 366 23.70 17.33 13.93
N LYS A 367 23.81 16.68 12.78
CA LYS A 367 25.06 16.53 12.04
C LYS A 367 24.88 17.02 10.62
N SER A 368 25.78 17.85 10.14
CA SER A 368 25.83 18.17 8.71
C SER A 368 26.28 16.94 7.92
N VAL A 369 25.58 16.64 6.85
CA VAL A 369 25.96 15.55 5.94
C VAL A 369 27.13 16.03 5.08
N LYS A 370 28.26 15.32 5.20
CA LYS A 370 29.41 15.53 4.31
C LYS A 370 29.06 14.97 2.93
N ARG A 371 29.44 15.68 1.87
CA ARG A 371 29.23 15.28 0.48
C ARG A 371 30.58 15.22 -0.22
N LYS A 372 30.91 14.06 -0.78
CA LYS A 372 32.05 13.90 -1.67
C LYS A 372 31.58 14.10 -3.12
N GLU A 373 32.47 14.61 -3.94
CA GLU A 373 32.18 14.88 -5.35
C GLU A 373 32.27 13.63 -6.24
N GLU A 374 32.97 12.60 -5.78
CA GLU A 374 33.20 11.38 -6.56
C GLU A 374 32.87 10.11 -5.77
N PHE A 375 32.29 9.14 -6.46
CA PHE A 375 32.04 7.79 -5.97
C PHE A 375 32.46 6.76 -7.01
N ASP A 376 33.43 5.92 -6.68
CA ASP A 376 33.87 4.81 -7.54
C ASP A 376 32.91 3.63 -7.40
N ILE A 377 31.93 3.60 -8.30
CA ILE A 377 30.88 2.57 -8.36
C ILE A 377 31.49 1.19 -8.62
N SER A 378 32.47 1.08 -9.51
CA SER A 378 33.10 -0.19 -9.88
C SER A 378 33.85 -0.81 -8.72
N HIS A 379 34.60 0.00 -7.98
CA HIS A 379 35.30 -0.45 -6.78
C HIS A 379 34.33 -0.84 -5.66
N ALA A 380 33.28 -0.06 -5.43
CA ALA A 380 32.24 -0.37 -4.43
C ALA A 380 31.53 -1.67 -4.77
N LEU A 381 31.12 -1.84 -6.02
CA LEU A 381 30.45 -3.05 -6.50
C LEU A 381 31.35 -4.29 -6.37
N THR A 382 32.62 -4.18 -6.76
CA THR A 382 33.60 -5.26 -6.58
C THR A 382 33.70 -5.71 -5.12
N ARG A 383 33.69 -4.76 -4.18
CA ARG A 383 33.74 -5.07 -2.74
C ARG A 383 32.45 -5.75 -2.27
N ILE A 384 31.30 -5.27 -2.71
CA ILE A 384 30.00 -5.89 -2.40
C ILE A 384 29.96 -7.33 -2.90
N LEU A 385 30.35 -7.55 -4.16
CA LEU A 385 30.34 -8.88 -4.78
C LEU A 385 31.33 -9.85 -4.10
N LYS A 386 32.50 -9.38 -3.64
CA LYS A 386 33.42 -10.21 -2.85
C LYS A 386 32.83 -10.65 -1.51
N ASN A 387 32.01 -9.81 -0.89
CA ASN A 387 31.38 -10.09 0.40
C ASN A 387 30.03 -10.84 0.25
N THR A 388 29.59 -11.07 -0.98
CA THR A 388 28.36 -11.83 -1.25
C THR A 388 28.70 -13.30 -1.30
N HIS A 389 28.31 -14.05 -0.26
CA HIS A 389 28.63 -15.48 -0.11
C HIS A 389 27.68 -16.39 -0.87
N SER A 390 26.61 -15.88 -1.43
CA SER A 390 25.62 -16.65 -2.19
C SER A 390 25.88 -16.55 -3.68
N ASP A 391 25.83 -17.68 -4.38
CA ASP A 391 25.87 -17.73 -5.85
C ASP A 391 24.55 -17.25 -6.49
N LYS A 392 23.55 -16.96 -5.67
CA LYS A 392 22.23 -16.45 -6.10
C LYS A 392 21.79 -15.30 -5.22
N VAL A 393 21.43 -14.18 -5.84
CA VAL A 393 20.99 -12.98 -5.14
C VAL A 393 19.73 -12.45 -5.77
N TYR A 394 18.70 -12.27 -4.97
CA TYR A 394 17.41 -11.79 -5.46
C TYR A 394 17.43 -10.28 -5.72
N GLY A 395 16.87 -9.92 -6.86
CA GLY A 395 16.47 -8.59 -7.21
C GLY A 395 17.52 -7.53 -6.92
N GLU A 396 17.09 -6.56 -6.17
CA GLU A 396 17.81 -5.32 -5.91
C GLU A 396 18.67 -5.36 -4.65
N TYR A 397 18.90 -6.52 -4.07
CA TYR A 397 19.79 -6.63 -2.89
C TYR A 397 21.14 -5.95 -3.13
N LEU A 398 21.76 -6.23 -4.29
CA LEU A 398 23.06 -5.66 -4.64
C LEU A 398 22.98 -4.14 -4.85
N PHE A 399 21.90 -3.63 -5.41
CA PHE A 399 21.65 -2.20 -5.55
C PHE A 399 21.44 -1.52 -4.19
N ASN A 400 20.67 -2.14 -3.30
CA ASN A 400 20.50 -1.65 -1.94
C ASN A 400 21.83 -1.60 -1.17
N GLN A 401 22.70 -2.60 -1.36
CA GLN A 401 24.05 -2.56 -0.78
C GLN A 401 24.89 -1.41 -1.34
N LEU A 402 24.77 -1.12 -2.64
CA LEU A 402 25.46 0.00 -3.28
C LEU A 402 25.02 1.36 -2.71
N ILE A 403 23.73 1.56 -2.49
CA ILE A 403 23.18 2.77 -1.82
C ILE A 403 23.81 2.93 -0.43
N ILE A 404 23.84 1.87 0.37
CA ILE A 404 24.38 1.91 1.71
C ILE A 404 25.88 2.17 1.73
N GLU A 405 26.64 1.61 0.81
CA GLU A 405 28.07 1.88 0.66
C GLU A 405 28.35 3.33 0.23
N ALA A 406 27.55 3.86 -0.71
CA ALA A 406 27.64 5.27 -1.11
C ALA A 406 27.31 6.21 0.07
N TRP A 407 26.30 5.89 0.86
CA TRP A 407 25.96 6.64 2.07
C TRP A 407 27.10 6.62 3.10
N LYS A 408 27.62 5.44 3.45
CA LYS A 408 28.75 5.30 4.38
C LYS A 408 30.00 6.04 3.89
N GLY A 409 30.19 6.07 2.58
CA GLY A 409 31.26 6.81 1.93
C GLY A 409 31.07 8.33 1.89
N SER A 410 29.92 8.84 2.32
CA SER A 410 29.51 10.26 2.20
C SER A 410 29.42 10.73 0.74
N ALA A 411 29.07 9.85 -0.18
CA ALA A 411 29.07 10.06 -1.61
C ALA A 411 27.74 9.64 -2.30
N ILE A 412 26.66 9.55 -1.54
CA ILE A 412 25.35 9.17 -2.12
C ILE A 412 24.87 10.17 -3.16
N ASN A 413 25.17 11.46 -2.98
CA ASN A 413 24.87 12.52 -3.93
C ASN A 413 25.63 12.38 -5.27
N SER A 414 26.70 11.61 -5.30
CA SER A 414 27.54 11.35 -6.50
C SER A 414 27.26 9.96 -7.09
N LEU A 415 26.30 9.23 -6.54
CA LEU A 415 25.87 7.94 -7.09
C LEU A 415 24.81 8.21 -8.18
N ASP A 416 25.30 8.46 -9.39
CA ASP A 416 24.47 8.59 -10.59
C ASP A 416 24.56 7.30 -11.41
N ILE A 417 23.56 6.45 -11.32
CA ILE A 417 23.51 5.17 -12.02
C ILE A 417 22.07 4.80 -12.36
N THR A 418 21.86 4.47 -13.63
CA THR A 418 20.58 3.93 -14.07
C THR A 418 20.49 2.43 -13.81
N LYS A 419 19.26 1.88 -13.83
CA LYS A 419 19.05 0.44 -13.75
C LYS A 419 19.83 -0.32 -14.84
N GLN A 420 19.83 0.20 -16.06
CA GLN A 420 20.52 -0.41 -17.18
C GLN A 420 22.04 -0.45 -16.97
N ASP A 421 22.63 0.66 -16.53
CA ASP A 421 24.06 0.73 -16.22
C ASP A 421 24.43 -0.25 -15.10
N PHE A 422 23.62 -0.29 -14.06
CA PHE A 422 23.83 -1.22 -12.94
C PHE A 422 23.78 -2.68 -13.39
N MET A 423 22.79 -3.05 -14.19
CA MET A 423 22.68 -4.40 -14.77
C MET A 423 23.90 -4.72 -15.65
N GLN A 424 24.32 -3.80 -16.47
CA GLN A 424 25.49 -3.98 -17.32
C GLN A 424 26.78 -4.19 -16.52
N LEU A 425 26.97 -3.43 -15.43
CA LEU A 425 28.10 -3.59 -14.53
C LEU A 425 28.10 -4.96 -13.84
N LEU A 426 26.93 -5.47 -13.46
CA LEU A 426 26.83 -6.80 -12.86
C LEU A 426 27.18 -7.89 -13.88
N MET A 427 26.69 -7.80 -15.11
CA MET A 427 27.04 -8.75 -16.19
C MET A 427 28.56 -8.72 -16.49
N GLN A 428 29.17 -7.55 -16.57
CA GLN A 428 30.63 -7.40 -16.73
C GLN A 428 31.42 -7.97 -15.54
N SER A 429 30.78 -8.08 -14.38
CA SER A 429 31.37 -8.64 -13.15
C SER A 429 31.13 -10.15 -13.01
N GLY A 430 30.61 -10.84 -14.03
CA GLY A 430 30.36 -12.28 -14.05
C GLY A 430 29.08 -12.70 -13.34
N TRP A 431 28.05 -11.88 -13.41
CA TRP A 431 26.72 -12.20 -12.92
C TRP A 431 25.71 -12.16 -14.06
N ASP A 432 24.92 -13.21 -14.21
CA ASP A 432 23.84 -13.30 -15.19
C ASP A 432 22.47 -13.15 -14.51
N TYR A 433 21.53 -12.52 -15.22
CA TYR A 433 20.18 -12.34 -14.71
C TYR A 433 19.24 -13.42 -15.25
N ASP A 434 18.68 -14.24 -14.35
CA ASP A 434 17.65 -15.23 -14.68
C ASP A 434 16.28 -14.51 -14.75
N GLU A 435 15.80 -14.26 -15.98
CA GLU A 435 14.54 -13.55 -16.23
C GLU A 435 13.29 -14.33 -15.78
N GLU A 436 13.35 -15.67 -15.77
CA GLU A 436 12.21 -16.49 -15.36
C GLU A 436 12.02 -16.47 -13.84
N ARG A 437 13.13 -16.46 -13.12
CA ARG A 437 13.16 -16.59 -11.66
C ARG A 437 13.47 -15.27 -10.93
N HIS A 438 13.77 -14.21 -11.69
CA HIS A 438 14.04 -12.85 -11.18
C HIS A 438 15.15 -12.77 -10.13
N TYR A 439 16.28 -13.47 -10.36
CA TYR A 439 17.46 -13.35 -9.52
C TYR A 439 18.75 -13.27 -10.35
N TRP A 440 19.80 -12.76 -9.74
CA TRP A 440 21.14 -12.76 -10.27
C TRP A 440 21.85 -14.05 -9.88
N VAL A 441 22.54 -14.66 -10.82
CA VAL A 441 23.34 -15.88 -10.64
C VAL A 441 24.78 -15.55 -10.97
N LYS A 442 25.69 -15.93 -10.09
CA LYS A 442 27.12 -15.82 -10.40
C LYS A 442 27.46 -16.83 -11.50
N ASP A 443 28.02 -16.32 -12.60
CA ASP A 443 28.47 -17.17 -13.71
C ASP A 443 29.47 -18.21 -13.17
N ARG A 444 29.13 -19.48 -13.28
CA ARG A 444 30.08 -20.55 -12.96
C ARG A 444 30.99 -20.66 -14.19
N PRO A 445 32.34 -20.53 -14.05
CA PRO A 445 33.22 -20.83 -15.15
C PRO A 445 32.80 -22.18 -15.72
N GLN A 446 32.49 -22.22 -17.02
CA GLN A 446 32.14 -23.47 -17.73
C GLN A 446 33.15 -24.50 -17.28
N ARG A 447 32.69 -25.54 -16.55
CA ARG A 447 33.49 -26.75 -16.39
C ARG A 447 33.77 -27.22 -17.78
N GLU A 448 35.02 -27.13 -18.25
CA GLU A 448 35.48 -27.81 -19.43
C GLU A 448 34.93 -29.23 -19.36
N LEU A 449 34.02 -29.52 -20.27
CA LEU A 449 33.60 -30.90 -20.51
C LEU A 449 34.85 -31.61 -20.99
N LEU A 450 35.59 -32.19 -20.06
CA LEU A 450 36.57 -33.21 -20.36
C LEU A 450 35.82 -34.37 -21.01
N PHE A 451 35.67 -34.30 -22.31
CA PHE A 451 35.36 -35.47 -23.10
C PHE A 451 36.60 -36.38 -23.02
N THR A 452 36.60 -37.32 -22.10
CA THR A 452 37.41 -38.53 -22.20
C THR A 452 36.86 -39.33 -23.37
N ALA A 453 37.56 -39.31 -24.48
CA ALA A 453 37.30 -40.22 -25.57
C ALA A 453 37.46 -41.66 -25.05
N PRO A 454 36.58 -42.58 -25.39
CA PRO A 454 36.79 -44.00 -25.08
C PRO A 454 37.91 -44.51 -25.97
N GLY A 455 38.92 -45.09 -25.31
CA GLY A 455 39.92 -45.92 -25.95
C GLY A 455 39.39 -47.31 -26.32
#